data_544c2bdc5df0214e937d50b558c862c0
#
_entry.id   544c2bdc5df0214e937d50b558c862c0
#
_cell.length_a   1.000
_cell.length_b   1.000
_cell.length_c   1.000
_cell.angle_alpha   90.00
_cell.angle_beta   90.00
_cell.angle_gamma   90.00
#
_symmetry.space_group_name_H-M   'P 1'
#
loop_
_entity.id
_entity.type
_entity.pdbx_description
1 polymer ?
#
loop_
_entity_poly.entity_id
_entity_poly.type
_entity_poly.pdbx_seq_one_letter_code
_entity_poly.pdbx_strand_id
1 'polypeptide(L)'
;MLEIQNVSKTFNAGTVNQKTALNGLNLKLNEGDFVTVIGGNGAGKSTMLNAVAGVWPVDEGKILIDGVDVTRLGEHQRAAYIGRVFQDPMTGTAATMQIEENLALAARRGKRRTLRIGITKAEREQYRELLKTLDLGLEDRLTARVGLLSGGQRQALT
;
A
#
# COMPACT_ATOMS: atom_id res chain seq x y z
N MET A 1 9.84 7.31 8.79
CA MET A 1 9.26 8.60 9.27
C MET A 1 8.39 9.20 8.16
N LEU A 2 7.18 9.69 8.47
CA LEU A 2 6.29 10.38 7.51
C LEU A 2 6.09 11.83 7.97
N GLU A 3 6.18 12.78 7.04
CA GLU A 3 5.88 14.17 7.30
C GLU A 3 4.98 14.76 6.21
N ILE A 4 3.86 15.32 6.61
CA ILE A 4 2.90 16.05 5.77
C ILE A 4 2.97 17.50 6.16
N GLN A 5 3.26 18.38 5.21
CA GLN A 5 3.47 19.82 5.44
C GLN A 5 2.47 20.62 4.63
N ASN A 6 1.52 21.26 5.30
CA ASN A 6 0.53 22.20 4.74
C ASN A 6 -0.19 21.65 3.49
N VAL A 7 -0.58 20.37 3.53
CA VAL A 7 -1.18 19.68 2.36
C VAL A 7 -2.65 20.06 2.21
N SER A 8 -3.00 20.49 1.00
CA SER A 8 -4.38 20.79 0.59
C SER A 8 -4.79 19.96 -0.61
N LYS A 9 -6.08 19.57 -0.63
CA LYS A 9 -6.69 18.85 -1.76
C LYS A 9 -8.14 19.25 -1.94
N THR A 10 -8.45 19.76 -3.13
CA THR A 10 -9.81 20.11 -3.55
C THR A 10 -10.20 19.30 -4.77
N PHE A 11 -11.35 18.66 -4.72
CA PHE A 11 -11.96 17.95 -5.84
C PHE A 11 -12.94 18.86 -6.57
N ASN A 12 -13.04 18.69 -7.90
CA ASN A 12 -13.95 19.42 -8.77
C ASN A 12 -13.86 20.93 -8.62
N ALA A 13 -12.64 21.46 -8.48
CA ALA A 13 -12.41 22.90 -8.32
C ALA A 13 -13.09 23.71 -9.45
N GLY A 14 -13.74 24.83 -9.09
CA GLY A 14 -14.44 25.70 -10.02
C GLY A 14 -15.81 25.19 -10.49
N THR A 15 -16.33 24.10 -9.91
CA THR A 15 -17.67 23.58 -10.23
C THR A 15 -18.60 23.66 -9.02
N VAL A 16 -19.91 23.48 -9.24
CA VAL A 16 -20.93 23.41 -8.18
C VAL A 16 -20.70 22.25 -7.20
N ASN A 17 -19.94 21.24 -7.61
CA ASN A 17 -19.59 20.07 -6.79
C ASN A 17 -18.20 20.18 -6.17
N GLN A 18 -17.63 21.38 -6.10
CA GLN A 18 -16.33 21.59 -5.48
C GLN A 18 -16.34 21.15 -4.02
N LYS A 19 -15.34 20.37 -3.62
CA LYS A 19 -15.16 19.92 -2.25
C LYS A 19 -13.70 19.95 -1.85
N THR A 20 -13.37 20.80 -0.88
CA THR A 20 -12.05 20.78 -0.22
C THR A 20 -12.05 19.66 0.80
N ALA A 21 -11.24 18.64 0.56
CA ALA A 21 -11.14 17.44 1.40
C ALA A 21 -9.97 17.50 2.38
N LEU A 22 -8.90 18.20 2.02
CA LEU A 22 -7.77 18.53 2.91
C LEU A 22 -7.51 20.03 2.79
N ASN A 23 -7.28 20.68 3.93
CA ASN A 23 -7.04 22.11 4.00
C ASN A 23 -5.88 22.39 4.96
N GLY A 24 -4.69 22.58 4.42
CA GLY A 24 -3.48 22.89 5.20
C GLY A 24 -3.10 21.79 6.20
N LEU A 25 -3.31 20.51 5.85
CA LEU A 25 -3.03 19.38 6.74
C LEU A 25 -1.54 19.30 7.08
N ASN A 26 -1.27 19.19 8.39
CA ASN A 26 0.06 18.95 8.91
C ASN A 26 0.03 17.68 9.78
N LEU A 27 0.97 16.76 9.56
CA LEU A 27 1.13 15.55 10.35
C LEU A 27 2.60 15.12 10.31
N LYS A 28 3.11 14.73 11.47
CA LYS A 28 4.45 14.14 11.56
C LYS A 28 4.37 12.84 12.34
N LEU A 29 4.87 11.76 11.73
CA LEU A 29 5.02 10.44 12.36
C LEU A 29 6.50 10.10 12.43
N ASN A 30 6.96 9.71 13.60
CA ASN A 30 8.32 9.24 13.79
C ASN A 30 8.41 7.72 13.57
N GLU A 31 9.62 7.20 13.57
CA GLU A 31 9.83 5.76 13.54
C GLU A 31 9.25 5.11 14.80
N GLY A 32 8.52 4.00 14.61
CA GLY A 32 7.85 3.28 15.70
C GLY A 32 6.49 3.83 16.12
N ASP A 33 6.07 4.98 15.59
CA ASP A 33 4.74 5.52 15.92
C ASP A 33 3.62 4.63 15.36
N PHE A 34 2.62 4.38 16.19
CA PHE A 34 1.35 3.77 15.80
C PHE A 34 0.23 4.81 15.95
N VAL A 35 -0.39 5.19 14.84
CA VAL A 35 -1.38 6.27 14.81
C VAL A 35 -2.69 5.82 14.20
N THR A 36 -3.79 6.11 14.87
CA THR A 36 -5.16 5.89 14.39
C THR A 36 -5.76 7.21 13.88
N VAL A 37 -6.39 7.17 12.71
CA VAL A 37 -7.11 8.30 12.13
C VAL A 37 -8.61 8.10 12.32
N ILE A 38 -9.23 8.93 13.14
CA ILE A 38 -10.65 8.85 13.49
C ILE A 38 -11.39 10.07 12.90
N GLY A 39 -12.64 9.89 12.52
CA GLY A 39 -13.50 10.96 12.01
C GLY A 39 -14.72 10.39 11.26
N GLY A 40 -15.74 11.20 11.07
CA GLY A 40 -16.96 10.88 10.35
C GLY A 40 -16.74 10.61 8.84
N ASN A 41 -17.80 10.18 8.17
CA ASN A 41 -17.78 10.02 6.71
C ASN A 41 -17.57 11.38 6.05
N GLY A 42 -16.67 11.45 5.07
CA GLY A 42 -16.33 12.70 4.38
C GLY A 42 -15.30 13.59 5.10
N ALA A 43 -14.78 13.20 6.27
CA ALA A 43 -13.76 13.95 7.01
C ALA A 43 -12.35 13.97 6.38
N GLY A 44 -12.17 13.45 5.16
CA GLY A 44 -10.88 13.49 4.46
C GLY A 44 -9.93 12.35 4.79
N LYS A 45 -10.27 11.38 5.67
CA LYS A 45 -9.39 10.27 6.05
C LYS A 45 -8.84 9.50 4.85
N SER A 46 -9.72 9.00 3.98
CA SER A 46 -9.32 8.27 2.78
C SER A 46 -8.58 9.17 1.79
N THR A 47 -8.91 10.46 1.73
CA THR A 47 -8.20 11.45 0.90
C THR A 47 -6.76 11.59 1.36
N MET A 48 -6.53 11.73 2.67
CA MET A 48 -5.21 11.82 3.25
C MET A 48 -4.38 10.56 2.96
N LEU A 49 -4.94 9.36 3.22
CA LEU A 49 -4.25 8.09 2.96
C LEU A 49 -3.91 7.91 1.47
N ASN A 50 -4.84 8.27 0.57
CA ASN A 50 -4.62 8.20 -0.88
C ASN A 50 -3.63 9.27 -1.36
N ALA A 51 -3.60 10.46 -0.74
CA ALA A 51 -2.60 11.48 -1.03
C ALA A 51 -1.19 11.02 -0.61
N VAL A 52 -1.05 10.40 0.57
CA VAL A 52 0.22 9.81 1.03
C VAL A 52 0.65 8.66 0.12
N ALA A 53 -0.27 7.80 -0.30
CA ALA A 53 0.01 6.69 -1.22
C ALA A 53 0.32 7.14 -2.66
N GLY A 54 0.03 8.41 -3.03
CA GLY A 54 0.26 8.93 -4.38
C GLY A 54 -0.81 8.57 -5.40
N VAL A 55 -1.96 8.09 -4.94
CA VAL A 55 -3.15 7.83 -5.80
C VAL A 55 -3.73 9.16 -6.29
N TRP A 56 -3.79 10.15 -5.40
CA TRP A 56 -4.26 11.49 -5.74
C TRP A 56 -3.14 12.51 -5.54
N PRO A 57 -2.84 13.32 -6.55
CA PRO A 57 -1.91 14.44 -6.39
C PRO A 57 -2.51 15.47 -5.45
N VAL A 58 -1.68 16.06 -4.60
CA VAL A 58 -2.05 17.19 -3.76
C VAL A 58 -1.98 18.49 -4.55
N ASP A 59 -2.80 19.47 -4.17
CA ASP A 59 -2.83 20.78 -4.85
C ASP A 59 -1.76 21.70 -4.28
N GLU A 60 -1.52 21.61 -2.95
CA GLU A 60 -0.52 22.39 -2.24
C GLU A 60 0.17 21.54 -1.16
N GLY A 61 1.31 22.03 -0.67
CA GLY A 61 2.08 21.41 0.42
C GLY A 61 3.07 20.36 -0.04
N LYS A 62 3.61 19.62 0.93
CA LYS A 62 4.63 18.57 0.69
C LYS A 62 4.36 17.32 1.50
N ILE A 63 4.79 16.18 0.96
CA ILE A 63 4.79 14.88 1.63
C ILE A 63 6.20 14.32 1.55
N LEU A 64 6.78 14.06 2.72
CA LEU A 64 8.12 13.47 2.83
C LEU A 64 8.01 12.10 3.51
N ILE A 65 8.76 11.13 3.00
CA ILE A 65 8.91 9.80 3.59
C ILE A 65 10.40 9.54 3.76
N ASP A 66 10.82 9.29 4.99
CA ASP A 66 12.23 9.13 5.38
C ASP A 66 13.13 10.27 4.86
N GLY A 67 12.62 11.50 4.90
CA GLY A 67 13.31 12.70 4.42
C GLY A 67 13.28 12.89 2.90
N VAL A 68 12.74 11.93 2.14
CA VAL A 68 12.61 12.02 0.68
C VAL A 68 11.29 12.71 0.33
N ASP A 69 11.36 13.75 -0.48
CA ASP A 69 10.17 14.42 -1.01
C ASP A 69 9.50 13.55 -2.08
N VAL A 70 8.35 12.97 -1.72
CA VAL A 70 7.55 12.11 -2.60
C VAL A 70 6.34 12.81 -3.20
N THR A 71 6.18 14.13 -2.98
CA THR A 71 4.96 14.89 -3.32
C THR A 71 4.51 14.69 -4.75
N ARG A 72 5.45 14.67 -5.70
CA ARG A 72 5.18 14.52 -7.14
C ARG A 72 5.34 13.10 -7.67
N LEU A 73 5.74 12.15 -6.80
CA LEU A 73 5.88 10.76 -7.21
C LEU A 73 4.50 10.09 -7.29
N GLY A 74 4.28 9.32 -8.34
CA GLY A 74 3.07 8.50 -8.50
C GLY A 74 3.07 7.28 -7.58
N GLU A 75 1.93 6.62 -7.47
CA GLU A 75 1.69 5.46 -6.60
C GLU A 75 2.76 4.36 -6.77
N HIS A 76 3.09 3.99 -8.02
CA HIS A 76 4.07 2.95 -8.30
C HIS A 76 5.49 3.29 -7.83
N GLN A 77 5.85 4.58 -7.81
CA GLN A 77 7.15 5.05 -7.32
C GLN A 77 7.18 5.08 -5.79
N ARG A 78 6.08 5.55 -5.16
CA ARG A 78 5.94 5.55 -3.69
C ARG A 78 5.83 4.15 -3.10
N ALA A 79 5.44 3.16 -3.88
CA ALA A 79 5.41 1.76 -3.47
C ALA A 79 6.77 1.23 -2.97
N ALA A 80 7.88 1.88 -3.31
CA ALA A 80 9.19 1.55 -2.75
C ALA A 80 9.32 1.92 -1.26
N TYR A 81 8.55 2.90 -0.79
CA TYR A 81 8.63 3.47 0.56
C TYR A 81 7.46 3.05 1.46
N ILE A 82 6.30 2.67 0.88
CA ILE A 82 5.05 2.46 1.62
C ILE A 82 4.53 1.04 1.40
N GLY A 83 4.20 0.35 2.50
CA GLY A 83 3.29 -0.81 2.48
C GLY A 83 1.85 -0.34 2.62
N ARG A 84 0.93 -0.89 1.82
CA ARG A 84 -0.49 -0.57 1.89
C ARG A 84 -1.32 -1.83 2.04
N VAL A 85 -2.15 -1.86 3.08
CA VAL A 85 -3.19 -2.88 3.26
C VAL A 85 -4.55 -2.24 2.98
N PHE A 86 -5.36 -2.90 2.17
CA PHE A 86 -6.68 -2.42 1.80
C PHE A 86 -7.75 -2.96 2.75
N GLN A 87 -8.84 -2.22 2.91
CA GLN A 87 -9.99 -2.66 3.69
C GLN A 87 -10.64 -3.92 3.08
N ASP A 88 -10.70 -3.98 1.75
CA ASP A 88 -11.13 -5.17 1.02
C ASP A 88 -9.92 -6.07 0.71
N PRO A 89 -9.86 -7.28 1.30
CA PRO A 89 -8.76 -8.21 1.05
C PRO A 89 -8.67 -8.67 -0.41
N MET A 90 -9.75 -8.47 -1.19
CA MET A 90 -9.78 -8.80 -2.63
C MET A 90 -8.94 -7.83 -3.45
N THR A 91 -8.65 -6.64 -2.95
CA THR A 91 -7.94 -5.58 -3.68
C THR A 91 -6.41 -5.68 -3.57
N GLY A 92 -5.91 -6.24 -2.47
CA GLY A 92 -4.46 -6.30 -2.17
C GLY A 92 -3.69 -7.39 -2.93
N THR A 93 -4.37 -8.34 -3.58
CA THR A 93 -3.75 -9.51 -4.20
C THR A 93 -4.30 -9.81 -5.60
N ALA A 94 -3.46 -10.42 -6.46
CA ALA A 94 -3.87 -10.89 -7.78
C ALA A 94 -4.52 -12.29 -7.67
N ALA A 95 -5.86 -12.34 -7.70
CA ALA A 95 -6.66 -13.54 -7.46
C ALA A 95 -6.35 -14.71 -8.42
N THR A 96 -6.01 -14.41 -9.66
CA THR A 96 -5.71 -15.39 -10.71
C THR A 96 -4.30 -15.96 -10.61
N MET A 97 -3.42 -15.32 -9.87
CA MET A 97 -2.03 -15.72 -9.67
C MET A 97 -1.89 -16.64 -8.45
N GLN A 98 -0.81 -17.41 -8.43
CA GLN A 98 -0.45 -18.27 -7.31
C GLN A 98 0.01 -17.48 -6.09
N ILE A 99 0.01 -18.09 -4.90
CA ILE A 99 0.51 -17.48 -3.67
C ILE A 99 1.97 -17.05 -3.86
N GLU A 100 2.83 -17.94 -4.33
CA GLU A 100 4.26 -17.64 -4.55
C GLU A 100 4.49 -16.52 -5.58
N GLU A 101 3.62 -16.39 -6.58
CA GLU A 101 3.70 -15.31 -7.57
C GLU A 101 3.34 -13.95 -6.96
N ASN A 102 2.30 -13.91 -6.12
CA ASN A 102 1.94 -12.69 -5.37
C ASN A 102 3.08 -12.25 -4.43
N LEU A 103 3.67 -13.19 -3.69
CA LEU A 103 4.82 -12.92 -2.81
C LEU A 103 6.04 -12.45 -3.61
N ALA A 104 6.30 -13.06 -4.78
CA ALA A 104 7.40 -12.65 -5.66
C ALA A 104 7.22 -11.23 -6.20
N LEU A 105 5.99 -10.82 -6.53
CA LEU A 105 5.70 -9.44 -6.92
C LEU A 105 5.95 -8.46 -5.76
N ALA A 106 5.50 -8.80 -4.57
CA ALA A 106 5.72 -7.99 -3.36
C ALA A 106 7.22 -7.84 -3.04
N ALA A 107 7.97 -8.95 -3.08
CA ALA A 107 9.42 -8.96 -2.81
C ALA A 107 10.25 -8.16 -3.83
N ARG A 108 9.71 -7.94 -5.02
CA ARG A 108 10.35 -7.15 -6.09
C ARG A 108 9.88 -5.70 -6.17
N ARG A 109 9.05 -5.27 -5.25
CA ARG A 109 8.57 -3.90 -5.17
C ARG A 109 9.76 -2.92 -5.08
N GLY A 110 9.76 -1.88 -5.90
CA GLY A 110 10.84 -0.89 -5.97
C GLY A 110 12.15 -1.37 -6.61
N LYS A 111 12.25 -2.65 -7.02
CA LYS A 111 13.46 -3.19 -7.66
C LYS A 111 13.35 -3.16 -9.19
N ARG A 112 14.49 -3.04 -9.87
CA ARG A 112 14.56 -3.15 -11.33
C ARG A 112 14.12 -4.55 -11.77
N ARG A 113 13.24 -4.61 -12.76
CA ARG A 113 12.82 -5.86 -13.38
C ARG A 113 13.84 -6.29 -14.42
N THR A 114 14.16 -7.59 -14.45
CA THR A 114 15.09 -8.21 -15.40
C THR A 114 14.47 -9.49 -15.97
N LEU A 115 15.03 -10.02 -17.05
CA LEU A 115 14.62 -11.28 -17.66
C LEU A 115 15.21 -12.50 -16.90
N ARG A 116 15.14 -12.50 -15.57
CA ARG A 116 15.56 -13.60 -14.73
C ARG A 116 14.40 -14.55 -14.46
N ILE A 117 14.74 -15.78 -13.99
CA ILE A 117 13.75 -16.76 -13.50
C ILE A 117 12.84 -16.07 -12.46
N GLY A 118 11.55 -16.22 -12.66
CA GLY A 118 10.54 -15.52 -11.85
C GLY A 118 10.61 -15.88 -10.37
N ILE A 119 10.79 -17.15 -10.01
CA ILE A 119 10.88 -17.62 -8.62
C ILE A 119 11.94 -18.71 -8.56
N THR A 120 12.98 -18.52 -7.76
CA THR A 120 14.02 -19.50 -7.52
C THR A 120 13.62 -20.47 -6.41
N LYS A 121 14.32 -21.61 -6.31
CA LYS A 121 14.09 -22.57 -5.20
C LYS A 121 14.35 -21.92 -3.82
N ALA A 122 15.37 -21.07 -3.71
CA ALA A 122 15.68 -20.37 -2.48
C ALA A 122 14.59 -19.37 -2.08
N GLU A 123 14.06 -18.59 -3.03
CA GLU A 123 12.93 -17.69 -2.79
C GLU A 123 11.67 -18.44 -2.36
N ARG A 124 11.37 -19.59 -2.98
CA ARG A 124 10.23 -20.44 -2.61
C ARG A 124 10.36 -20.93 -1.17
N GLU A 125 11.55 -21.32 -0.73
CA GLU A 125 11.78 -21.74 0.65
C GLU A 125 11.60 -20.56 1.64
N GLN A 126 12.11 -19.37 1.30
CA GLN A 126 11.88 -18.17 2.08
C GLN A 126 10.37 -17.84 2.21
N TYR A 127 9.60 -17.95 1.12
CA TYR A 127 8.16 -17.74 1.16
C TYR A 127 7.46 -18.78 2.03
N ARG A 128 7.90 -20.04 2.00
CA ARG A 128 7.35 -21.08 2.87
C ARG A 128 7.58 -20.75 4.34
N GLU A 129 8.78 -20.35 4.72
CA GLU A 129 9.10 -19.98 6.10
C GLU A 129 8.29 -18.75 6.55
N LEU A 130 8.13 -17.73 5.70
CA LEU A 130 7.28 -16.59 6.00
C LEU A 130 5.82 -16.99 6.22
N LEU A 131 5.28 -17.87 5.38
CA LEU A 131 3.88 -18.31 5.49
C LEU A 131 3.63 -19.18 6.74
N LYS A 132 4.61 -19.96 7.19
CA LYS A 132 4.52 -20.72 8.46
C LYS A 132 4.25 -19.82 9.65
N THR A 133 4.75 -18.58 9.65
CA THR A 133 4.52 -17.64 10.75
C THR A 133 3.05 -17.23 10.89
N LEU A 134 2.25 -17.42 9.85
CA LEU A 134 0.82 -17.10 9.84
C LEU A 134 -0.05 -18.22 10.45
N ASP A 135 0.47 -19.44 10.55
CA ASP A 135 -0.24 -20.64 11.07
C ASP A 135 -1.60 -20.89 10.38
N LEU A 136 -1.61 -20.76 9.05
CA LEU A 136 -2.82 -20.89 8.21
C LEU A 136 -2.75 -22.02 7.19
N GLY A 137 -1.68 -22.83 7.21
CA GLY A 137 -1.43 -23.94 6.27
C GLY A 137 -1.19 -23.45 4.82
N LEU A 138 -0.76 -22.21 4.64
CA LEU A 138 -0.48 -21.62 3.32
C LEU A 138 0.89 -22.02 2.79
N GLU A 139 1.81 -22.41 3.67
CA GLU A 139 3.18 -22.87 3.35
C GLU A 139 3.21 -24.09 2.46
N ASP A 140 2.19 -24.95 2.56
CA ASP A 140 2.05 -26.18 1.73
C ASP A 140 1.27 -25.92 0.43
N ARG A 141 0.75 -24.71 0.25
CA ARG A 141 -0.14 -24.36 -0.87
C ARG A 141 0.41 -23.23 -1.75
N LEU A 142 1.72 -23.07 -1.83
CA LEU A 142 2.41 -22.01 -2.58
C LEU A 142 1.93 -21.86 -4.04
N THR A 143 1.60 -22.98 -4.69
CA THR A 143 1.12 -23.01 -6.08
C THR A 143 -0.40 -22.88 -6.21
N ALA A 144 -1.14 -22.80 -5.11
CA ALA A 144 -2.58 -22.55 -5.14
C ALA A 144 -2.88 -21.11 -5.59
N ARG A 145 -3.96 -20.93 -6.35
CA ARG A 145 -4.42 -19.60 -6.74
C ARG A 145 -4.97 -18.86 -5.53
N VAL A 146 -4.60 -17.59 -5.39
CA VAL A 146 -5.03 -16.73 -4.28
C VAL A 146 -6.57 -16.56 -4.24
N GLY A 147 -7.21 -16.58 -5.39
CA GLY A 147 -8.68 -16.51 -5.48
C GLY A 147 -9.42 -17.68 -4.83
N LEU A 148 -8.74 -18.80 -4.53
CA LEU A 148 -9.33 -19.96 -3.84
C LEU A 148 -9.18 -19.89 -2.30
N LEU A 149 -8.53 -18.87 -1.80
CA LEU A 149 -8.33 -18.65 -0.37
C LEU A 149 -9.58 -18.03 0.28
N SER A 150 -9.80 -18.35 1.55
CA SER A 150 -10.80 -17.62 2.35
C SER A 150 -10.43 -16.14 2.50
N GLY A 151 -11.42 -15.29 2.82
CA GLY A 151 -11.18 -13.86 3.05
C GLY A 151 -10.09 -13.60 4.08
N GLY A 152 -10.11 -14.32 5.22
CA GLY A 152 -9.10 -14.19 6.27
C GLY A 152 -7.71 -14.65 5.83
N GLN A 153 -7.60 -15.79 5.12
CA GLN A 153 -6.32 -16.26 4.56
C GLN A 153 -5.76 -15.27 3.55
N ARG A 154 -6.62 -14.68 2.72
CA ARG A 154 -6.21 -13.70 1.72
C ARG A 154 -5.77 -12.39 2.35
N GLN A 155 -6.44 -11.97 3.42
CA GLN A 155 -6.03 -10.78 4.18
C GLN A 155 -4.70 -10.98 4.89
N ALA A 156 -4.47 -12.16 5.46
CA ALA A 156 -3.20 -12.49 6.11
C ALA A 156 -2.02 -12.54 5.10
N LEU A 157 -2.30 -12.83 3.83
CA LEU A 157 -1.32 -12.84 2.74
C LEU A 157 -0.96 -11.40 2.27
N THR A 158 -1.83 -10.41 2.51
CA THR A 158 -1.66 -9.03 2.04
C THR A 158 -0.73 -8.22 2.93
#